data_8548830fb4c07181574e27dd5776449e
#
_entry.id   8548830fb4c07181574e27dd5776449e
#
_cell.length_a   1.000
_cell.length_b   1.000
_cell.length_c   1.000
_cell.angle_alpha   90.00
_cell.angle_beta   90.00
_cell.angle_gamma   90.00
#
_symmetry.space_group_name_H-M   'P 1'
#
loop_
_entity.id
_entity.type
_entity.pdbx_description
1 polymer ?
#
loop_
_entity_poly.entity_id
_entity_poly.type
_entity_poly.pdbx_seq_one_letter_code
_entity_poly.pdbx_strand_id
1 'polypeptide(L)'
;MFNLIQNFLSDLLQRTVIKVSLIEIKPIKNLLIRTFLKNYQIEIDDYPRKSHLDYKHFNDFFTREIDPSKRPIDDDHNSLISPVDGKIVEFGKIEEGRLFQIKGMHYKLYGLLDGNETLTQNYENGSYISIYLAPYNY
;
A
#
# COMPACT_ATOMS: atom_id res chain seq x y z
N MET A 1 24.94 -11.89 -16.11
CA MET A 1 25.71 -11.73 -14.86
C MET A 1 25.23 -10.55 -14.02
N PHE A 2 25.06 -9.35 -14.59
CA PHE A 2 24.60 -8.15 -13.87
C PHE A 2 23.23 -8.33 -13.19
N ASN A 3 22.24 -8.88 -13.86
CA ASN A 3 20.90 -9.15 -13.32
C ASN A 3 20.89 -10.15 -12.16
N LEU A 4 21.79 -11.15 -12.16
CA LEU A 4 21.88 -12.13 -11.06
C LEU A 4 22.41 -11.49 -9.78
N ILE A 5 23.41 -10.62 -9.89
CA ILE A 5 23.99 -9.90 -8.77
C ILE A 5 22.95 -8.91 -8.20
N GLN A 6 22.22 -8.21 -9.08
CA GLN A 6 21.18 -7.28 -8.68
C GLN A 6 20.02 -7.97 -7.95
N ASN A 7 19.58 -9.11 -8.45
CA ASN A 7 18.55 -9.92 -7.80
C ASN A 7 19.03 -10.45 -6.44
N PHE A 8 20.26 -10.94 -6.35
CA PHE A 8 20.85 -11.42 -5.10
C PHE A 8 20.94 -10.30 -4.03
N LEU A 9 21.42 -9.11 -4.44
CA LEU A 9 21.49 -7.95 -3.54
C LEU A 9 20.09 -7.49 -3.09
N SER A 10 19.12 -7.50 -3.99
CA SER A 10 17.73 -7.18 -3.68
C SER A 10 17.13 -8.16 -2.66
N ASP A 11 17.33 -9.47 -2.86
CA ASP A 11 16.86 -10.51 -1.95
C ASP A 11 17.52 -10.40 -0.57
N LEU A 12 18.84 -10.14 -0.53
CA LEU A 12 19.56 -9.95 0.72
C LEU A 12 19.06 -8.72 1.48
N LEU A 13 18.82 -7.61 0.77
CA LEU A 13 18.28 -6.38 1.34
C LEU A 13 16.87 -6.62 1.91
N GLN A 14 15.99 -7.27 1.15
CA GLN A 14 14.63 -7.59 1.58
C GLN A 14 14.64 -8.47 2.84
N ARG A 15 15.43 -9.52 2.87
CA ARG A 15 15.57 -10.41 4.05
C ARG A 15 16.10 -9.66 5.26
N THR A 16 17.02 -8.73 5.07
CA THR A 16 17.58 -7.90 6.13
C THR A 16 16.52 -6.94 6.69
N VAL A 17 15.78 -6.27 5.82
CA VAL A 17 14.67 -5.36 6.22
C VAL A 17 13.63 -6.13 7.02
N ILE A 18 13.21 -7.31 6.55
CA ILE A 18 12.25 -8.16 7.27
C ILE A 18 12.78 -8.52 8.67
N LYS A 19 14.03 -8.99 8.77
CA LYS A 19 14.62 -9.35 10.07
C LYS A 19 14.69 -8.14 11.02
N VAL A 20 15.08 -6.98 10.52
CA VAL A 20 15.15 -5.75 11.31
C VAL A 20 13.76 -5.31 11.77
N SER A 21 12.76 -5.43 10.90
CA SER A 21 11.37 -5.06 11.22
C SER A 21 10.72 -5.94 12.28
N LEU A 22 11.24 -7.16 12.49
CA LEU A 22 10.77 -8.13 13.48
C LEU A 22 11.57 -8.11 14.79
N ILE A 23 12.51 -7.18 14.98
CA ILE A 23 13.28 -7.06 16.24
C ILE A 23 12.36 -6.62 17.38
N GLU A 24 12.31 -7.42 18.44
CA GLU A 24 11.54 -7.12 19.66
C GLU A 24 12.35 -6.39 20.75
N ILE A 25 13.66 -6.13 20.51
CA ILE A 25 14.52 -5.40 21.45
C ILE A 25 13.96 -3.99 21.63
N LYS A 26 13.44 -3.71 22.81
CA LYS A 26 12.71 -2.46 23.14
C LYS A 26 13.37 -1.17 22.65
N PRO A 27 14.67 -0.88 22.91
CA PRO A 27 15.27 0.36 22.44
C PRO A 27 15.34 0.46 20.93
N ILE A 28 15.60 -0.66 20.23
CA ILE A 28 15.70 -0.69 18.76
C ILE A 28 14.33 -0.48 18.12
N LYS A 29 13.33 -1.30 18.52
CA LYS A 29 11.98 -1.16 17.99
C LYS A 29 11.39 0.24 18.23
N ASN A 30 11.59 0.77 19.45
CA ASN A 30 11.07 2.09 19.82
C ASN A 30 11.73 3.20 18.97
N LEU A 31 13.04 3.09 18.72
CA LEU A 31 13.75 4.02 17.84
C LEU A 31 13.20 3.95 16.42
N LEU A 32 13.01 2.76 15.85
CA LEU A 32 12.47 2.57 14.52
C LEU A 32 11.07 3.17 14.39
N ILE A 33 10.16 2.84 15.32
CA ILE A 33 8.77 3.33 15.29
C ILE A 33 8.73 4.86 15.45
N ARG A 34 9.44 5.42 16.43
CA ARG A 34 9.48 6.88 16.65
C ARG A 34 10.04 7.64 15.46
N THR A 35 11.11 7.12 14.83
CA THR A 35 11.70 7.72 13.64
C THR A 35 10.71 7.70 12.49
N PHE A 36 10.00 6.62 12.31
CA PHE A 36 8.97 6.48 11.28
C PHE A 36 7.80 7.44 11.51
N LEU A 37 7.24 7.48 12.72
CA LEU A 37 6.17 8.41 13.11
C LEU A 37 6.56 9.86 12.80
N LYS A 38 7.79 10.25 13.17
CA LYS A 38 8.30 11.60 12.96
C LYS A 38 8.47 11.94 11.48
N ASN A 39 9.08 11.02 10.71
CA ASN A 39 9.40 11.29 9.31
C ASN A 39 8.15 11.35 8.42
N TYR A 40 7.13 10.56 8.75
CA TYR A 40 5.89 10.49 7.97
C TYR A 40 4.72 11.25 8.59
N GLN A 41 4.95 11.95 9.72
CA GLN A 41 3.93 12.78 10.41
C GLN A 41 2.63 12.01 10.67
N ILE A 42 2.75 10.75 11.13
CA ILE A 42 1.60 9.89 11.37
C ILE A 42 0.94 10.27 12.69
N GLU A 43 -0.37 10.56 12.63
CA GLU A 43 -1.21 10.81 13.80
C GLU A 43 -1.61 9.46 14.41
N ILE A 44 -0.96 9.10 15.52
CA ILE A 44 -1.21 7.82 16.19
C ILE A 44 -2.61 7.74 16.82
N ASP A 45 -3.29 8.86 16.94
CA ASP A 45 -4.63 8.96 17.56
C ASP A 45 -5.74 8.31 16.72
N ASP A 46 -5.50 8.07 15.43
CA ASP A 46 -6.42 7.36 14.54
C ASP A 46 -6.41 5.84 14.75
N TYR A 47 -5.51 5.33 15.59
CA TYR A 47 -5.32 3.90 15.81
C TYR A 47 -5.71 3.50 17.24
N PRO A 48 -6.18 2.26 17.47
CA PRO A 48 -6.53 1.77 18.81
C PRO A 48 -5.36 1.78 19.77
N ARG A 49 -4.14 1.44 19.29
CA ARG A 49 -2.90 1.46 20.06
C ARG A 49 -2.23 2.82 19.93
N LYS A 50 -2.32 3.63 21.00
CA LYS A 50 -1.93 5.06 21.01
C LYS A 50 -0.45 5.32 21.25
N SER A 51 0.33 4.31 21.64
CA SER A 51 1.74 4.45 21.96
C SER A 51 2.63 3.55 21.12
N HIS A 52 3.80 4.05 20.72
CA HIS A 52 4.84 3.22 20.11
C HIS A 52 5.29 2.05 21.00
N LEU A 53 4.97 2.11 22.31
CA LEU A 53 5.27 1.05 23.27
C LEU A 53 4.31 -0.15 23.15
N ASP A 54 3.12 0.05 22.59
CA ASP A 54 2.05 -0.94 22.51
C ASP A 54 2.29 -2.01 21.42
N TYR A 55 3.34 -1.84 20.63
CA TYR A 55 3.70 -2.72 19.54
C TYR A 55 4.88 -3.62 19.93
N LYS A 56 4.86 -4.87 19.45
CA LYS A 56 5.92 -5.86 19.72
C LYS A 56 7.20 -5.55 18.97
N HIS A 57 7.07 -5.20 17.71
CA HIS A 57 8.16 -4.89 16.78
C HIS A 57 7.68 -3.89 15.71
N PHE A 58 8.59 -3.40 14.86
CA PHE A 58 8.25 -2.41 13.83
C PHE A 58 7.19 -2.91 12.84
N ASN A 59 7.24 -4.18 12.40
CA ASN A 59 6.26 -4.72 11.48
C ASN A 59 4.85 -4.75 12.10
N ASP A 60 4.70 -5.07 13.39
CA ASP A 60 3.43 -5.00 14.13
C ASP A 60 2.84 -3.57 14.15
N PHE A 61 3.72 -2.57 14.22
CA PHE A 61 3.33 -1.17 14.06
C PHE A 61 2.99 -0.83 12.61
N PHE A 62 3.77 -1.32 11.65
CA PHE A 62 3.58 -1.00 10.23
C PHE A 62 2.26 -1.54 9.69
N THR A 63 1.85 -2.74 10.13
CA THR A 63 0.58 -3.39 9.77
C THR A 63 -0.55 -3.12 10.77
N ARG A 64 -0.51 -1.96 11.43
CA ARG A 64 -1.51 -1.59 12.45
C ARG A 64 -2.88 -1.39 11.84
N GLU A 65 -3.90 -1.80 12.58
CA GLU A 65 -5.28 -1.58 12.20
C GLU A 65 -5.71 -0.17 12.59
N ILE A 66 -6.46 0.47 11.70
CA ILE A 66 -7.10 1.77 11.96
C ILE A 66 -8.38 1.56 12.78
N ASP A 67 -8.76 2.54 13.58
CA ASP A 67 -10.04 2.52 14.27
C ASP A 67 -11.17 2.64 13.23
N PRO A 68 -12.08 1.66 13.11
CA PRO A 68 -13.17 1.69 12.13
C PRO A 68 -14.04 2.94 12.24
N SER A 69 -14.18 3.52 13.43
CA SER A 69 -14.94 4.77 13.63
C SER A 69 -14.33 5.99 12.93
N LYS A 70 -13.03 5.92 12.58
CA LYS A 70 -12.31 6.98 11.86
C LYS A 70 -12.47 6.89 10.35
N ARG A 71 -12.97 5.78 9.86
CA ARG A 71 -13.22 5.52 8.42
C ARG A 71 -14.60 4.92 8.24
N PRO A 72 -15.68 5.70 8.51
CA PRO A 72 -17.04 5.24 8.32
C PRO A 72 -17.26 4.87 6.84
N ILE A 73 -17.88 3.74 6.62
CA ILE A 73 -18.30 3.27 5.31
C ILE A 73 -19.68 3.86 5.02
N ASP A 74 -19.85 4.44 3.85
CA ASP A 74 -21.15 4.93 3.39
C ASP A 74 -22.04 3.74 3.02
N ASP A 75 -23.25 3.70 3.58
CA ASP A 75 -24.22 2.64 3.34
C ASP A 75 -25.10 2.89 2.08
N ASP A 76 -24.92 4.01 1.40
CA ASP A 76 -25.65 4.29 0.15
C ASP A 76 -25.18 3.35 -0.96
N HIS A 77 -26.11 2.54 -1.49
CA HIS A 77 -25.84 1.61 -2.59
C HIS A 77 -25.37 2.26 -3.90
N ASN A 78 -25.53 3.58 -4.04
CA ASN A 78 -25.04 4.35 -5.18
C ASN A 78 -23.63 4.93 -4.95
N SER A 79 -23.09 4.80 -3.76
CA SER A 79 -21.76 5.29 -3.43
C SER A 79 -20.68 4.31 -3.84
N LEU A 80 -19.62 4.81 -4.47
CA LEU A 80 -18.38 4.07 -4.70
C LEU A 80 -17.40 4.41 -3.58
N ILE A 81 -17.10 3.43 -2.74
CA ILE A 81 -16.23 3.57 -1.59
C ILE A 81 -14.78 3.34 -2.00
N SER A 82 -13.86 4.19 -1.53
CA SER A 82 -12.43 3.96 -1.71
C SER A 82 -12.00 2.69 -0.94
N PRO A 83 -11.30 1.74 -1.59
CA PRO A 83 -10.82 0.54 -0.90
C PRO A 83 -9.64 0.81 0.04
N VAL A 84 -9.02 1.98 -0.05
CA VAL A 84 -7.80 2.32 0.70
C VAL A 84 -7.73 3.81 0.98
N ASP A 85 -7.02 4.18 2.03
CA ASP A 85 -6.54 5.55 2.23
C ASP A 85 -5.32 5.77 1.31
N GLY A 86 -5.39 6.76 0.44
CA GLY A 86 -4.30 7.02 -0.49
C GLY A 86 -4.52 8.28 -1.31
N LYS A 87 -3.56 8.56 -2.18
CA LYS A 87 -3.64 9.69 -3.10
C LYS A 87 -4.02 9.21 -4.49
N ILE A 88 -5.12 9.73 -5.06
CA ILE A 88 -5.44 9.51 -6.47
C ILE A 88 -4.35 10.20 -7.29
N VAL A 89 -3.70 9.43 -8.13
CA VAL A 89 -2.56 9.88 -8.96
C VAL A 89 -2.88 9.85 -10.44
N GLU A 90 -3.84 9.02 -10.83
CA GLU A 90 -4.32 8.92 -12.21
C GLU A 90 -5.74 8.36 -12.23
N PHE A 91 -6.56 8.78 -13.16
CA PHE A 91 -7.88 8.20 -13.44
C PHE A 91 -8.29 8.48 -14.87
N GLY A 92 -9.15 7.66 -15.43
CA GLY A 92 -9.59 7.84 -16.81
C GLY A 92 -10.45 6.71 -17.32
N LYS A 93 -10.61 6.70 -18.65
CA LYS A 93 -11.28 5.64 -19.38
C LYS A 93 -10.29 4.56 -19.79
N ILE A 94 -10.78 3.33 -19.86
CA ILE A 94 -10.06 2.21 -20.45
C ILE A 94 -10.38 2.23 -21.93
N GLU A 95 -9.38 2.45 -22.78
CA GLU A 95 -9.55 2.55 -24.23
C GLU A 95 -8.75 1.43 -24.90
N GLU A 96 -9.39 0.71 -25.84
CA GLU A 96 -8.77 -0.44 -26.53
C GLU A 96 -8.09 -1.45 -25.60
N GLY A 97 -8.69 -1.71 -24.44
CA GLY A 97 -8.13 -2.60 -23.42
C GLY A 97 -6.82 -2.10 -22.78
N ARG A 98 -6.55 -0.80 -22.87
CA ARG A 98 -5.37 -0.14 -22.29
C ARG A 98 -5.79 0.92 -21.29
N LEU A 99 -5.00 1.05 -20.24
CA LEU A 99 -5.12 2.14 -19.28
C LEU A 99 -3.77 2.85 -19.14
N PHE A 100 -3.86 4.14 -18.91
CA PHE A 100 -2.70 4.98 -18.67
C PHE A 100 -2.31 4.89 -17.20
N GLN A 101 -1.02 4.71 -16.91
CA GLN A 101 -0.55 4.72 -15.56
C GLN A 101 0.58 5.74 -15.39
N ILE A 102 0.80 6.11 -14.13
CA ILE A 102 1.85 7.02 -13.70
C ILE A 102 3.20 6.68 -14.34
N LYS A 103 3.97 7.68 -14.67
CA LYS A 103 5.26 7.62 -15.36
C LYS A 103 5.17 7.34 -16.87
N GLY A 104 4.00 7.58 -17.50
CA GLY A 104 3.86 7.48 -18.95
C GLY A 104 3.85 6.05 -19.49
N MET A 105 3.64 5.05 -18.65
CA MET A 105 3.50 3.66 -19.10
C MET A 105 2.04 3.29 -19.31
N HIS A 106 1.77 2.58 -20.41
CA HIS A 106 0.48 1.97 -20.68
C HIS A 106 0.48 0.53 -20.19
N TYR A 107 -0.59 0.14 -19.52
CA TYR A 107 -0.82 -1.22 -19.09
C TYR A 107 -1.97 -1.84 -19.88
N LYS A 108 -1.81 -3.08 -20.28
CA LYS A 108 -2.91 -3.86 -20.87
C LYS A 108 -3.82 -4.35 -19.74
N LEU A 109 -5.11 -4.10 -19.87
CA LEU A 109 -6.12 -4.56 -18.91
C LEU A 109 -6.03 -6.08 -18.68
N TYR A 110 -5.90 -6.84 -19.77
CA TYR A 110 -5.72 -8.30 -19.73
C TYR A 110 -4.57 -8.75 -18.81
N GLY A 111 -3.42 -8.06 -18.89
CA GLY A 111 -2.27 -8.36 -18.04
C GLY A 111 -2.49 -8.01 -16.57
N LEU A 112 -3.24 -6.94 -16.27
CA LEU A 112 -3.57 -6.56 -14.90
C LEU A 112 -4.61 -7.50 -14.25
N LEU A 113 -5.43 -8.15 -15.07
CA LEU A 113 -6.45 -9.11 -14.62
C LEU A 113 -5.96 -10.56 -14.73
N ASP A 114 -4.65 -10.77 -14.71
CA ASP A 114 -4.00 -12.11 -14.76
C ASP A 114 -4.48 -12.98 -15.93
N GLY A 115 -4.75 -12.38 -17.08
CA GLY A 115 -5.19 -13.08 -18.28
C GLY A 115 -6.66 -13.52 -18.27
N ASN A 116 -7.48 -13.02 -17.35
CA ASN A 116 -8.89 -13.38 -17.27
C ASN A 116 -9.70 -12.65 -18.35
N GLU A 117 -10.08 -13.36 -19.41
CA GLU A 117 -10.81 -12.82 -20.55
C GLU A 117 -12.19 -12.27 -20.17
N THR A 118 -12.93 -12.98 -19.30
CA THR A 118 -14.28 -12.56 -18.90
C THR A 118 -14.24 -11.24 -18.14
N LEU A 119 -13.32 -11.09 -17.19
CA LEU A 119 -13.13 -9.82 -16.49
C LEU A 119 -12.64 -8.72 -17.44
N THR A 120 -11.74 -9.05 -18.36
CA THR A 120 -11.24 -8.08 -19.34
C THR A 120 -12.38 -7.51 -20.19
N GLN A 121 -13.27 -8.36 -20.72
CA GLN A 121 -14.44 -7.94 -21.49
C GLN A 121 -15.41 -7.08 -20.66
N ASN A 122 -15.62 -7.42 -19.40
CA ASN A 122 -16.51 -6.67 -18.50
C ASN A 122 -16.04 -5.23 -18.24
N TYR A 123 -14.72 -5.01 -18.25
CA TYR A 123 -14.13 -3.71 -17.95
C TYR A 123 -13.54 -2.98 -19.16
N GLU A 124 -13.61 -3.50 -20.37
CA GLU A 124 -12.92 -2.99 -21.56
C GLU A 124 -13.25 -1.53 -21.88
N ASN A 125 -14.48 -1.09 -21.64
CA ASN A 125 -14.91 0.30 -21.83
C ASN A 125 -15.21 1.00 -20.50
N GLY A 126 -14.65 0.48 -19.43
CA GLY A 126 -14.84 0.99 -18.08
C GLY A 126 -14.02 2.23 -17.77
N SER A 127 -13.91 2.50 -16.49
CA SER A 127 -13.05 3.56 -15.96
C SER A 127 -12.08 2.96 -14.96
N TYR A 128 -10.97 3.63 -14.76
CA TYR A 128 -9.97 3.23 -13.77
C TYR A 128 -9.58 4.40 -12.87
N ILE A 129 -9.16 4.07 -11.67
CA ILE A 129 -8.55 5.00 -10.71
C ILE A 129 -7.27 4.34 -10.21
N SER A 130 -6.17 5.08 -10.24
CA SER A 130 -4.88 4.65 -9.68
C SER A 130 -4.66 5.40 -8.38
N ILE A 131 -4.49 4.65 -7.29
CA ILE A 131 -4.32 5.22 -5.95
C ILE A 131 -2.91 4.84 -5.45
N TYR A 132 -2.13 5.85 -5.12
CA TYR A 132 -0.81 5.68 -4.53
C TYR A 132 -0.92 5.60 -3.01
N LEU A 133 -0.38 4.54 -2.42
CA LEU A 133 -0.26 4.38 -0.98
C LEU A 133 1.15 4.79 -0.55
N ALA A 134 1.22 5.82 0.25
CA ALA A 134 2.46 6.23 0.90
C ALA A 134 2.64 5.42 2.21
N PRO A 135 3.87 5.37 2.78
CA PRO A 135 4.12 4.62 4.03
C PRO A 135 3.25 5.03 5.22
N TYR A 136 2.66 6.20 5.20
CA TYR A 136 1.72 6.66 6.24
C TYR A 136 0.28 6.19 6.02
N ASN A 137 -0.03 5.59 4.88
CA ASN A 137 -1.37 5.06 4.56
C ASN A 137 -1.54 3.58 4.95
N TYR A 138 -0.50 2.99 5.53
CA TYR A 138 -0.52 1.59 5.99
C TYR A 138 -0.97 1.49 7.43
#